data_e69b8b797957f3cac73d95f932dd9384
#
_entry.id   e69b8b797957f3cac73d95f932dd9384
#
_cell.length_a   1.000
_cell.length_b   1.000
_cell.length_c   1.000
_cell.angle_alpha   90.00
_cell.angle_beta   90.00
_cell.angle_gamma   90.00
#
_symmetry.space_group_name_H-M   'P 1'
#
loop_
_entity.id
_entity.type
_entity.pdbx_description
1 polymer ?
#
loop_
_entity_poly.entity_id
_entity_poly.type
_entity_poly.pdbx_seq_one_letter_code
_entity_poly.pdbx_strand_id
1 'polypeptide(L)'
;MKFIFFIGALLLPFCVFSQIPVGEIKGPFKFFSKIFPGTERNYWLYIPSQYDPARPACTMIVQDGLSRANGWKLSEHLDTLIANKEIPVIIGIYVDHGRVPSKDTSNYPRFNRSFEYDGLGDRYARFLIDELIPEVKKSYNISDRPDDRSIAGASSGAICAFNAAWERPDAFHRVFSTIGTYVGLRGADEMSTLVRKTEPKPLRVFLEDGYNDLNIYAGDWYISNQLMLSALTWSGYEVNHAWGEGAHSSTHALTIISEALKWLWKDYPNPVTIHLESYKGMQLLKNQEGWKEVITGVPYLDRICTNSKGELHFTSRDANGIWWLGTDGQINPLKQFTKSYNEIAFDAEDHLIFCNKSTNSIMLSDKIWPRVLIDGIKSDRLESTSEGFYFNMTNQNKFGYYNFKTKKISFFPVTSKVNGIALNAEHSFLNVMQDNAVFGSSYKINPDGSLDHGQSYIHYHIPYGSKTAEPRTGVIDTSNILYTATNMGIQVSDQLGRINLILPVPGGFASDLVFAGPELNQLYVISNGKLYMRKLNTRGRLSTQDALKPPRPGM
;
A
#
# COMPACT_ATOMS: atom_id res chain seq x y z
N MET A 1 -58.33 16.06 -74.45
CA MET A 1 -57.37 15.22 -73.66
C MET A 1 -56.31 16.14 -73.07
N LYS A 2 -56.38 16.42 -71.76
CA LYS A 2 -55.38 17.23 -71.03
C LYS A 2 -54.42 16.26 -70.30
N PHE A 3 -53.15 16.28 -70.68
CA PHE A 3 -52.11 15.51 -70.02
C PHE A 3 -51.61 16.37 -68.81
N ILE A 4 -51.75 15.79 -67.62
CA ILE A 4 -51.16 16.38 -66.37
C ILE A 4 -49.82 15.64 -66.15
N PHE A 5 -48.71 16.39 -66.24
CA PHE A 5 -47.38 15.90 -65.85
C PHE A 5 -47.23 16.04 -64.34
N PHE A 6 -47.09 14.92 -63.66
CA PHE A 6 -46.68 14.89 -62.24
C PHE A 6 -45.13 14.90 -62.19
N ILE A 7 -44.56 16.00 -61.73
CA ILE A 7 -43.14 16.07 -61.41
C ILE A 7 -42.97 15.54 -59.96
N GLY A 8 -42.53 14.32 -59.84
CA GLY A 8 -42.12 13.74 -58.53
C GLY A 8 -40.77 14.32 -58.12
N ALA A 9 -40.76 15.19 -57.12
CA ALA A 9 -39.51 15.64 -56.47
C ALA A 9 -38.90 14.49 -55.67
N LEU A 10 -37.75 13.96 -56.12
CA LEU A 10 -36.96 12.98 -55.44
C LEU A 10 -36.21 13.68 -54.28
N LEU A 11 -36.71 13.59 -53.05
CA LEU A 11 -35.99 14.01 -51.83
C LEU A 11 -34.88 12.97 -51.55
N LEU A 12 -33.67 13.24 -52.04
CA LEU A 12 -32.46 12.56 -51.58
C LEU A 12 -32.17 13.00 -50.13
N PRO A 13 -32.00 12.05 -49.20
CA PRO A 13 -31.56 12.41 -47.86
C PRO A 13 -30.13 12.96 -47.97
N PHE A 14 -29.93 14.24 -47.68
CA PHE A 14 -28.59 14.78 -47.41
C PHE A 14 -28.09 14.14 -46.12
N CYS A 15 -27.26 13.15 -46.20
CA CYS A 15 -26.41 12.73 -45.09
C CYS A 15 -25.42 13.87 -44.82
N VAL A 16 -25.77 14.73 -43.89
CA VAL A 16 -24.82 15.69 -43.32
C VAL A 16 -23.82 14.85 -42.53
N PHE A 17 -22.67 14.56 -43.11
CA PHE A 17 -21.53 14.08 -42.36
C PHE A 17 -21.13 15.20 -41.41
N SER A 18 -21.59 15.10 -40.16
CA SER A 18 -21.12 16.04 -39.12
C SER A 18 -19.62 15.79 -38.97
N GLN A 19 -18.84 16.84 -39.23
CA GLN A 19 -17.40 16.80 -39.04
C GLN A 19 -17.14 16.58 -37.53
N ILE A 20 -16.29 15.59 -37.19
CA ILE A 20 -15.93 15.33 -35.79
C ILE A 20 -15.26 16.60 -35.24
N PRO A 21 -15.76 17.17 -34.13
CA PRO A 21 -15.15 18.35 -33.53
C PRO A 21 -13.75 18.03 -33.02
N VAL A 22 -12.74 18.81 -33.45
CA VAL A 22 -11.33 18.59 -33.14
C VAL A 22 -10.93 19.42 -31.92
N GLY A 23 -10.24 18.80 -30.97
CA GLY A 23 -9.66 19.46 -29.81
C GLY A 23 -8.36 20.21 -30.14
N GLU A 24 -7.87 20.98 -29.20
CA GLU A 24 -6.66 21.81 -29.33
C GLU A 24 -5.53 21.28 -28.45
N ILE A 25 -4.29 21.20 -28.99
CA ILE A 25 -3.08 20.92 -28.23
C ILE A 25 -2.40 22.23 -27.87
N LYS A 26 -2.19 22.48 -26.58
CA LYS A 26 -1.50 23.66 -26.04
C LYS A 26 -0.15 23.28 -25.43
N GLY A 27 0.84 24.12 -25.58
CA GLY A 27 2.21 23.90 -25.12
C GLY A 27 3.25 23.91 -26.25
N PRO A 28 4.50 23.56 -25.96
CA PRO A 28 5.01 23.05 -24.70
C PRO A 28 5.03 24.09 -23.57
N PHE A 29 4.65 23.67 -22.39
CA PHE A 29 4.85 24.42 -21.15
C PHE A 29 6.05 23.86 -20.41
N LYS A 30 6.96 24.71 -19.93
CA LYS A 30 8.06 24.29 -19.09
C LYS A 30 7.64 24.12 -17.64
N PHE A 31 8.12 23.05 -17.01
CA PHE A 31 7.85 22.75 -15.61
C PHE A 31 9.13 22.37 -14.85
N PHE A 32 9.26 22.91 -13.63
CA PHE A 32 10.38 22.66 -12.72
C PHE A 32 9.86 21.99 -11.46
N SER A 33 10.31 20.78 -11.19
CA SER A 33 9.81 19.99 -10.04
C SER A 33 10.64 20.25 -8.79
N LYS A 34 9.98 20.37 -7.64
CA LYS A 34 10.59 20.39 -6.32
C LYS A 34 10.81 18.96 -5.79
N ILE A 35 9.94 18.02 -6.18
CA ILE A 35 10.06 16.58 -5.82
C ILE A 35 11.24 15.94 -6.55
N PHE A 36 11.53 16.40 -7.79
CA PHE A 36 12.72 16.04 -8.56
C PHE A 36 13.59 17.29 -8.75
N PRO A 37 14.31 17.74 -7.72
CA PRO A 37 15.03 19.02 -7.76
C PRO A 37 16.07 19.07 -8.86
N GLY A 38 16.20 20.24 -9.49
CA GLY A 38 17.11 20.50 -10.59
C GLY A 38 16.64 19.95 -11.94
N THR A 39 15.47 19.32 -12.02
CA THR A 39 14.92 18.86 -13.30
C THR A 39 14.05 19.90 -13.95
N GLU A 40 14.15 19.99 -15.26
CA GLU A 40 13.19 20.63 -16.14
C GLU A 40 12.51 19.60 -17.03
N ARG A 41 11.27 19.84 -17.41
CA ARG A 41 10.49 19.02 -18.35
C ARG A 41 9.48 19.86 -19.09
N ASN A 42 8.98 19.35 -20.21
CA ASN A 42 7.86 19.93 -20.90
C ASN A 42 6.59 19.14 -20.59
N TYR A 43 5.45 19.82 -20.68
CA TYR A 43 4.15 19.18 -20.75
C TYR A 43 3.26 19.89 -21.78
N TRP A 44 2.27 19.18 -22.27
CA TRP A 44 1.26 19.68 -23.20
C TRP A 44 -0.11 19.32 -22.68
N LEU A 45 -1.10 20.10 -23.10
CA LEU A 45 -2.48 19.87 -22.76
C LEU A 45 -3.28 19.67 -24.04
N TYR A 46 -3.99 18.55 -24.14
CA TYR A 46 -5.04 18.37 -25.12
C TYR A 46 -6.37 18.79 -24.50
N ILE A 47 -7.06 19.75 -25.12
CA ILE A 47 -8.35 20.28 -24.67
C ILE A 47 -9.39 19.89 -25.71
N PRO A 48 -10.33 18.97 -25.40
CA PRO A 48 -11.38 18.59 -26.35
C PRO A 48 -12.32 19.76 -26.61
N SER A 49 -12.87 19.83 -27.82
CA SER A 49 -13.80 20.90 -28.20
C SER A 49 -15.08 20.92 -27.36
N GLN A 50 -15.42 19.82 -26.71
CA GLN A 50 -16.57 19.67 -25.79
C GLN A 50 -16.27 20.11 -24.36
N TYR A 51 -15.06 20.61 -24.07
CA TYR A 51 -14.72 21.08 -22.73
C TYR A 51 -15.59 22.30 -22.32
N ASP A 52 -16.21 22.17 -21.16
CA ASP A 52 -17.01 23.22 -20.52
C ASP A 52 -16.34 23.59 -19.18
N PRO A 53 -15.83 24.83 -19.02
CA PRO A 53 -15.19 25.26 -17.76
C PRO A 53 -16.14 25.28 -16.56
N ALA A 54 -17.45 25.27 -16.76
CA ALA A 54 -18.43 25.19 -15.68
C ALA A 54 -18.54 23.78 -15.09
N ARG A 55 -17.99 22.74 -15.75
CA ARG A 55 -18.05 21.34 -15.33
C ARG A 55 -16.64 20.77 -15.20
N PRO A 56 -16.32 20.07 -14.09
CA PRO A 56 -15.01 19.43 -13.96
C PRO A 56 -14.86 18.32 -15.01
N ALA A 57 -13.81 18.41 -15.83
CA ALA A 57 -13.48 17.40 -16.83
C ALA A 57 -12.70 16.23 -16.21
N CYS A 58 -12.85 15.03 -16.81
CA CYS A 58 -11.95 13.93 -16.56
C CYS A 58 -10.54 14.23 -17.08
N THR A 59 -9.53 13.46 -16.65
CA THR A 59 -8.16 13.63 -17.13
C THR A 59 -7.52 12.32 -17.55
N MET A 60 -6.61 12.40 -18.53
CA MET A 60 -5.71 11.32 -18.91
C MET A 60 -4.28 11.84 -18.92
N ILE A 61 -3.46 11.34 -17.98
CA ILE A 61 -2.04 11.71 -17.90
C ILE A 61 -1.23 10.68 -18.70
N VAL A 62 -0.40 11.16 -19.63
CA VAL A 62 0.39 10.32 -20.54
C VAL A 62 1.88 10.60 -20.34
N GLN A 63 2.63 9.55 -20.05
CA GLN A 63 4.07 9.60 -19.91
C GLN A 63 4.77 9.72 -21.27
N ASP A 64 6.01 10.27 -21.28
CA ASP A 64 6.79 10.58 -22.49
C ASP A 64 6.15 11.63 -23.42
N GLY A 65 5.28 12.46 -22.85
CA GLY A 65 4.81 13.73 -23.43
C GLY A 65 4.06 13.60 -24.76
N LEU A 66 4.16 14.67 -25.56
CA LEU A 66 3.47 14.75 -26.86
C LEU A 66 3.97 13.67 -27.85
N SER A 67 5.21 13.26 -27.75
CA SER A 67 5.77 12.21 -28.64
C SER A 67 5.00 10.89 -28.49
N ARG A 68 4.69 10.50 -27.26
CA ARG A 68 3.90 9.29 -26.97
C ARG A 68 2.45 9.44 -27.43
N ALA A 69 1.83 10.57 -27.11
CA ALA A 69 0.46 10.84 -27.52
C ALA A 69 0.29 10.81 -29.05
N ASN A 70 1.23 11.40 -29.78
CA ASN A 70 1.26 11.37 -31.25
C ASN A 70 1.47 9.95 -31.80
N GLY A 71 2.37 9.16 -31.18
CA GLY A 71 2.61 7.76 -31.57
C GLY A 71 1.37 6.88 -31.44
N TRP A 72 0.45 7.23 -30.58
CA TRP A 72 -0.85 6.59 -30.42
C TRP A 72 -1.99 7.27 -31.18
N LYS A 73 -1.74 8.41 -31.85
CA LYS A 73 -2.79 9.29 -32.38
C LYS A 73 -3.89 9.58 -31.35
N LEU A 74 -3.49 9.73 -30.09
CA LEU A 74 -4.40 9.74 -28.95
C LEU A 74 -5.43 10.85 -29.06
N SER A 75 -5.06 12.05 -29.49
CA SER A 75 -5.99 13.19 -29.62
C SER A 75 -7.10 12.90 -30.64
N GLU A 76 -6.78 12.26 -31.77
CA GLU A 76 -7.76 11.87 -32.80
C GLU A 76 -8.76 10.83 -32.25
N HIS A 77 -8.27 9.85 -31.47
CA HIS A 77 -9.12 8.87 -30.81
C HIS A 77 -10.02 9.51 -29.75
N LEU A 78 -9.47 10.43 -28.95
CA LEU A 78 -10.25 11.18 -27.95
C LEU A 78 -11.33 12.05 -28.61
N ASP A 79 -11.00 12.79 -29.69
CA ASP A 79 -11.97 13.58 -30.45
C ASP A 79 -13.17 12.73 -30.88
N THR A 80 -12.87 11.55 -31.48
CA THR A 80 -13.89 10.64 -31.99
C THR A 80 -14.76 10.06 -30.86
N LEU A 81 -14.12 9.51 -29.84
CA LEU A 81 -14.84 8.81 -28.77
C LEU A 81 -15.65 9.75 -27.88
N ILE A 82 -15.16 10.98 -27.64
CA ILE A 82 -15.89 12.01 -26.89
C ILE A 82 -17.08 12.53 -27.70
N ALA A 83 -16.89 12.79 -29.01
CA ALA A 83 -17.96 13.23 -29.89
C ALA A 83 -19.09 12.20 -29.97
N ASN A 84 -18.75 10.92 -30.02
CA ASN A 84 -19.70 9.80 -30.02
C ASN A 84 -20.31 9.52 -28.63
N LYS A 85 -19.85 10.18 -27.58
CA LYS A 85 -20.25 9.93 -26.17
C LYS A 85 -19.94 8.50 -25.70
N GLU A 86 -18.92 7.86 -26.25
CA GLU A 86 -18.44 6.54 -25.84
C GLU A 86 -17.53 6.61 -24.60
N ILE A 87 -16.91 7.79 -24.36
CA ILE A 87 -16.14 8.13 -23.17
C ILE A 87 -16.51 9.54 -22.68
N PRO A 88 -16.22 9.90 -21.42
CA PRO A 88 -16.47 11.26 -20.92
C PRO A 88 -15.59 12.31 -21.61
N VAL A 89 -15.85 13.60 -21.31
CA VAL A 89 -14.98 14.70 -21.71
C VAL A 89 -13.66 14.59 -20.93
N ILE A 90 -12.55 14.39 -21.61
CA ILE A 90 -11.22 14.12 -21.04
C ILE A 90 -10.23 15.16 -21.51
N ILE A 91 -9.59 15.88 -20.57
CA ILE A 91 -8.39 16.68 -20.83
C ILE A 91 -7.17 15.76 -20.80
N GLY A 92 -6.37 15.76 -21.87
CA GLY A 92 -5.08 15.07 -21.93
C GLY A 92 -3.97 15.92 -21.29
N ILE A 93 -3.15 15.33 -20.43
CA ILE A 93 -1.96 15.94 -19.84
C ILE A 93 -0.76 15.10 -20.27
N TYR A 94 -0.01 15.56 -21.27
CA TYR A 94 1.11 14.84 -21.86
C TYR A 94 2.41 15.37 -21.28
N VAL A 95 3.09 14.59 -20.43
CA VAL A 95 4.23 15.03 -19.62
C VAL A 95 5.50 14.27 -19.94
N ASP A 96 6.59 15.00 -20.24
CA ASP A 96 7.92 14.42 -20.40
C ASP A 96 8.53 14.03 -19.04
N HIS A 97 9.48 13.08 -19.09
CA HIS A 97 10.36 12.84 -17.94
C HIS A 97 11.27 14.04 -17.69
N GLY A 98 11.79 14.16 -16.47
CA GLY A 98 12.73 15.23 -16.12
C GLY A 98 14.09 15.09 -16.80
N ARG A 99 14.70 16.22 -17.06
CA ARG A 99 16.11 16.33 -17.51
C ARG A 99 16.83 17.31 -16.60
N VAL A 100 18.05 16.99 -16.19
CA VAL A 100 18.92 17.94 -15.49
C VAL A 100 19.88 18.52 -16.52
N PRO A 101 19.81 19.83 -16.79
CA PRO A 101 20.68 20.47 -17.78
C PRO A 101 22.17 20.25 -17.48
N SER A 102 22.99 20.05 -18.51
CA SER A 102 24.43 20.03 -18.37
C SER A 102 24.94 21.44 -18.12
N LYS A 103 26.11 21.56 -17.43
CA LYS A 103 26.80 22.82 -17.25
C LYS A 103 27.24 23.41 -18.60
N ASP A 104 27.64 22.55 -19.51
CA ASP A 104 27.99 22.89 -20.89
C ASP A 104 26.86 22.46 -21.81
N THR A 105 26.28 23.41 -22.54
CA THR A 105 25.14 23.18 -23.45
C THR A 105 25.48 22.32 -24.66
N SER A 106 26.75 22.10 -24.95
CA SER A 106 27.23 21.15 -25.98
C SER A 106 27.10 19.69 -25.54
N ASN A 107 26.97 19.44 -24.25
CA ASN A 107 26.80 18.11 -23.67
C ASN A 107 25.31 17.76 -23.46
N TYR A 108 25.00 16.45 -23.53
CA TYR A 108 23.67 15.99 -23.23
C TYR A 108 23.27 16.26 -21.76
N PRO A 109 22.02 16.62 -21.49
CA PRO A 109 21.52 16.66 -20.14
C PRO A 109 21.49 15.25 -19.53
N ARG A 110 21.44 15.14 -18.22
CA ARG A 110 21.14 13.86 -17.56
C ARG A 110 19.64 13.59 -17.70
N PHE A 111 19.32 12.52 -18.43
CA PHE A 111 17.96 12.05 -18.58
C PHE A 111 17.51 11.28 -17.33
N ASN A 112 16.41 11.70 -16.72
CA ASN A 112 15.90 11.06 -15.53
C ASN A 112 14.83 9.98 -15.82
N ARG A 113 14.58 9.63 -17.08
CA ARG A 113 13.46 8.75 -17.46
C ARG A 113 13.46 7.45 -16.64
N SER A 114 14.51 6.68 -16.64
CA SER A 114 14.59 5.44 -15.87
C SER A 114 14.54 5.71 -14.35
N PHE A 115 15.15 6.78 -13.87
CA PHE A 115 15.13 7.13 -12.45
C PHE A 115 13.75 7.52 -11.94
N GLU A 116 12.95 8.20 -12.77
CA GLU A 116 11.59 8.64 -12.41
C GLU A 116 10.54 7.57 -12.67
N TYR A 117 10.70 6.76 -13.71
CA TYR A 117 9.68 5.86 -14.22
C TYR A 117 9.82 4.41 -13.75
N ASP A 118 11.04 3.85 -13.73
CA ASP A 118 11.25 2.43 -13.42
C ASP A 118 11.37 2.17 -11.90
N GLY A 119 11.53 3.24 -11.09
CA GLY A 119 11.56 3.11 -9.64
C GLY A 119 10.17 2.94 -9.05
N LEU A 120 10.03 1.97 -8.15
CA LEU A 120 8.78 1.76 -7.40
C LEU A 120 8.59 2.85 -6.32
N GLY A 121 7.42 2.86 -5.66
CA GLY A 121 7.07 3.82 -4.62
C GLY A 121 6.34 5.06 -5.15
N ASP A 122 5.92 5.93 -4.24
CA ASP A 122 4.95 7.01 -4.51
C ASP A 122 5.54 8.31 -5.08
N ARG A 123 6.87 8.40 -5.23
CA ARG A 123 7.55 9.66 -5.55
C ARG A 123 7.06 10.31 -6.84
N TYR A 124 6.87 9.51 -7.90
CA TYR A 124 6.36 10.03 -9.17
C TYR A 124 4.88 10.43 -9.07
N ALA A 125 4.09 9.62 -8.36
CA ALA A 125 2.69 9.96 -8.10
C ALA A 125 2.56 11.29 -7.35
N ARG A 126 3.40 11.53 -6.32
CA ARG A 126 3.44 12.82 -5.62
C ARG A 126 3.80 13.98 -6.54
N PHE A 127 4.75 13.80 -7.47
CA PHE A 127 5.04 14.83 -8.47
C PHE A 127 3.79 15.19 -9.28
N LEU A 128 3.03 14.20 -9.72
CA LEU A 128 1.80 14.46 -10.46
C LEU A 128 0.74 15.16 -9.59
N ILE A 129 0.51 14.67 -8.38
CA ILE A 129 -0.59 15.07 -7.49
C ILE A 129 -0.30 16.42 -6.83
N ASP A 130 0.91 16.61 -6.33
CA ASP A 130 1.25 17.76 -5.49
C ASP A 130 1.80 18.94 -6.32
N GLU A 131 2.23 18.68 -7.56
CA GLU A 131 2.86 19.73 -8.39
C GLU A 131 2.17 19.92 -9.74
N LEU A 132 2.08 18.89 -10.61
CA LEU A 132 1.62 19.06 -11.99
C LEU A 132 0.10 19.28 -12.09
N ILE A 133 -0.70 18.45 -11.43
CA ILE A 133 -2.17 18.58 -11.42
C ILE A 133 -2.61 19.96 -10.86
N PRO A 134 -2.06 20.46 -9.74
CA PRO A 134 -2.35 21.80 -9.26
C PRO A 134 -1.98 22.91 -10.25
N GLU A 135 -0.91 22.75 -11.02
CA GLU A 135 -0.53 23.70 -12.07
C GLU A 135 -1.59 23.77 -13.17
N VAL A 136 -2.04 22.61 -13.67
CA VAL A 136 -3.10 22.52 -14.69
C VAL A 136 -4.42 23.11 -14.18
N LYS A 137 -4.74 22.90 -12.91
CA LYS A 137 -5.95 23.43 -12.26
C LYS A 137 -6.03 24.96 -12.20
N LYS A 138 -4.92 25.66 -12.34
CA LYS A 138 -4.94 27.14 -12.43
C LYS A 138 -5.70 27.65 -13.66
N SER A 139 -5.74 26.86 -14.72
CA SER A 139 -6.29 27.24 -16.01
C SER A 139 -7.50 26.42 -16.45
N TYR A 140 -7.68 25.23 -15.90
CA TYR A 140 -8.72 24.29 -16.32
C TYR A 140 -9.43 23.65 -15.12
N ASN A 141 -10.76 23.57 -15.24
CA ASN A 141 -11.59 22.88 -14.26
C ASN A 141 -11.52 21.37 -14.50
N ILE A 142 -10.67 20.67 -13.75
CA ILE A 142 -10.50 19.22 -13.79
C ILE A 142 -10.91 18.60 -12.46
N SER A 143 -11.45 17.37 -12.52
CA SER A 143 -12.00 16.65 -11.36
C SER A 143 -10.92 16.22 -10.35
N ASP A 144 -11.30 16.21 -9.08
CA ASP A 144 -10.49 15.66 -7.99
C ASP A 144 -10.78 14.19 -7.71
N ARG A 145 -11.85 13.63 -8.25
CA ARG A 145 -12.23 12.24 -8.03
C ARG A 145 -11.22 11.31 -8.70
N PRO A 146 -10.74 10.25 -8.01
CA PRO A 146 -9.82 9.27 -8.60
C PRO A 146 -10.47 8.50 -9.78
N ASP A 147 -11.80 8.31 -9.76
CA ASP A 147 -12.57 7.70 -10.85
C ASP A 147 -12.58 8.52 -12.14
N ASP A 148 -12.33 9.80 -12.05
CA ASP A 148 -12.31 10.70 -13.18
C ASP A 148 -10.89 10.87 -13.76
N ARG A 149 -9.90 10.10 -13.24
CA ARG A 149 -8.51 10.20 -13.67
C ARG A 149 -7.98 8.87 -14.19
N SER A 150 -7.42 8.93 -15.37
CA SER A 150 -6.64 7.84 -15.96
C SER A 150 -5.18 8.25 -16.15
N ILE A 151 -4.31 7.24 -16.15
CA ILE A 151 -2.88 7.40 -16.36
C ILE A 151 -2.39 6.35 -17.34
N ALA A 152 -1.48 6.72 -18.25
CA ALA A 152 -1.05 5.86 -19.34
C ALA A 152 0.42 6.02 -19.66
N GLY A 153 1.01 4.98 -20.20
CA GLY A 153 2.39 5.02 -20.68
C GLY A 153 2.78 3.78 -21.46
N ALA A 154 3.98 3.83 -22.04
CA ALA A 154 4.57 2.71 -22.73
C ALA A 154 5.97 2.41 -22.19
N SER A 155 6.33 1.13 -22.11
CA SER A 155 7.65 0.69 -21.63
C SER A 155 7.87 1.16 -20.18
N SER A 156 8.97 1.86 -19.90
CA SER A 156 9.16 2.51 -18.58
C SER A 156 8.00 3.44 -18.21
N GLY A 157 7.36 4.11 -19.19
CA GLY A 157 6.17 4.93 -18.93
C GLY A 157 4.96 4.11 -18.47
N ALA A 158 4.85 2.84 -18.88
CA ALA A 158 3.77 1.96 -18.49
C ALA A 158 3.88 1.50 -17.03
N ILE A 159 5.06 1.02 -16.61
CA ILE A 159 5.29 0.71 -15.19
C ILE A 159 5.14 1.95 -14.32
N CYS A 160 5.60 3.12 -14.78
CA CYS A 160 5.41 4.39 -14.08
C CYS A 160 3.92 4.71 -13.87
N ALA A 161 3.10 4.55 -14.91
CA ALA A 161 1.66 4.78 -14.85
C ALA A 161 0.98 3.81 -13.88
N PHE A 162 1.29 2.52 -14.00
CA PHE A 162 0.75 1.49 -13.11
C PHE A 162 1.17 1.74 -11.66
N ASN A 163 2.47 1.92 -11.40
CA ASN A 163 2.99 2.14 -10.06
C ASN A 163 2.40 3.40 -9.42
N ALA A 164 2.28 4.50 -10.16
CA ALA A 164 1.68 5.73 -9.64
C ALA A 164 0.22 5.54 -9.19
N ALA A 165 -0.60 4.83 -9.98
CA ALA A 165 -1.97 4.51 -9.62
C ALA A 165 -2.03 3.50 -8.46
N TRP A 166 -1.14 2.51 -8.45
CA TRP A 166 -1.09 1.49 -7.42
C TRP A 166 -0.65 2.03 -6.06
N GLU A 167 0.30 2.95 -6.03
CA GLU A 167 0.74 3.65 -4.81
C GLU A 167 -0.30 4.67 -4.33
N ARG A 168 -0.98 5.35 -5.24
CA ARG A 168 -1.94 6.42 -4.93
C ARG A 168 -3.31 6.16 -5.57
N PRO A 169 -4.01 5.09 -5.08
CA PRO A 169 -5.37 4.78 -5.54
C PRO A 169 -6.41 5.84 -5.11
N ASP A 170 -6.04 6.75 -4.21
CA ASP A 170 -6.81 7.95 -3.89
C ASP A 170 -6.78 9.03 -5.00
N ALA A 171 -5.93 8.85 -6.01
CA ALA A 171 -5.76 9.81 -7.10
C ALA A 171 -6.08 9.26 -8.50
N PHE A 172 -5.88 7.98 -8.75
CA PHE A 172 -6.03 7.37 -10.08
C PHE A 172 -6.68 5.99 -9.98
N HIS A 173 -7.73 5.74 -10.77
CA HIS A 173 -8.40 4.44 -10.80
C HIS A 173 -8.29 3.71 -12.15
N ARG A 174 -7.80 4.36 -13.24
CA ARG A 174 -7.73 3.77 -14.57
C ARG A 174 -6.33 3.82 -15.13
N VAL A 175 -5.82 2.68 -15.59
CA VAL A 175 -4.44 2.53 -16.08
C VAL A 175 -4.44 1.93 -17.48
N PHE A 176 -3.77 2.58 -18.44
CA PHE A 176 -3.44 2.02 -19.74
C PHE A 176 -1.93 1.80 -19.81
N SER A 177 -1.51 0.53 -19.80
CA SER A 177 -0.13 0.07 -19.76
C SER A 177 0.20 -0.66 -21.06
N THR A 178 1.09 -0.10 -21.89
CA THR A 178 1.49 -0.73 -23.14
C THR A 178 2.97 -1.13 -23.10
N ILE A 179 3.30 -2.31 -23.64
CA ILE A 179 4.67 -2.85 -23.67
C ILE A 179 5.40 -2.62 -22.33
N GLY A 180 4.74 -2.96 -21.21
CA GLY A 180 5.13 -2.53 -19.87
C GLY A 180 6.47 -3.10 -19.39
N THR A 181 7.32 -2.27 -18.81
CA THR A 181 8.63 -2.65 -18.27
C THR A 181 8.49 -3.28 -16.87
N TYR A 182 7.86 -4.45 -16.79
CA TYR A 182 7.75 -5.23 -15.55
C TYR A 182 8.90 -6.24 -15.39
N VAL A 183 10.11 -5.82 -15.76
CA VAL A 183 11.34 -6.61 -15.80
C VAL A 183 12.37 -6.05 -14.83
N GLY A 184 13.53 -6.72 -14.68
CA GLY A 184 14.58 -6.41 -13.70
C GLY A 184 15.30 -5.08 -13.92
N LEU A 185 14.53 -3.99 -14.10
CA LEU A 185 15.01 -2.62 -14.08
C LEU A 185 14.49 -1.92 -12.82
N ARG A 186 15.40 -1.52 -11.94
CA ARG A 186 15.12 -0.80 -10.69
C ARG A 186 14.05 -1.45 -9.80
N GLY A 187 13.93 -2.79 -9.80
CA GLY A 187 12.99 -3.54 -8.96
C GLY A 187 11.58 -3.68 -9.54
N ALA A 188 11.34 -3.28 -10.78
CA ALA A 188 10.02 -3.36 -11.42
C ALA A 188 9.50 -4.81 -11.59
N ASP A 189 10.39 -5.80 -11.62
CA ASP A 189 10.09 -7.23 -11.65
C ASP A 189 9.40 -7.74 -10.36
N GLU A 190 9.53 -7.04 -9.24
CA GLU A 190 8.80 -7.37 -8.01
C GLU A 190 7.31 -7.04 -8.08
N MET A 191 6.86 -6.18 -9.00
CA MET A 191 5.51 -5.64 -9.03
C MET A 191 4.44 -6.73 -9.10
N SER A 192 4.62 -7.77 -9.91
CA SER A 192 3.66 -8.86 -10.01
C SER A 192 3.51 -9.66 -8.70
N THR A 193 4.58 -9.78 -7.94
CA THR A 193 4.58 -10.41 -6.61
C THR A 193 3.90 -9.51 -5.57
N LEU A 194 4.19 -8.20 -5.58
CA LEU A 194 3.56 -7.23 -4.68
C LEU A 194 2.05 -7.14 -4.92
N VAL A 195 1.60 -7.14 -6.18
CA VAL A 195 0.18 -7.16 -6.53
C VAL A 195 -0.53 -8.38 -5.94
N ARG A 196 0.09 -9.58 -6.00
CA ARG A 196 -0.49 -10.79 -5.41
C ARG A 196 -0.57 -10.75 -3.89
N LYS A 197 0.43 -10.19 -3.24
CA LYS A 197 0.56 -10.18 -1.78
C LYS A 197 -0.12 -8.99 -1.11
N THR A 198 -0.43 -7.94 -1.86
CA THR A 198 -1.08 -6.75 -1.30
C THR A 198 -2.59 -6.80 -1.52
N GLU A 199 -3.34 -6.36 -0.53
CA GLU A 199 -4.79 -6.19 -0.66
C GLU A 199 -5.14 -5.41 -1.93
N PRO A 200 -6.13 -5.89 -2.74
CA PRO A 200 -6.49 -5.23 -3.99
C PRO A 200 -6.92 -3.77 -3.79
N LYS A 201 -6.53 -2.95 -4.75
CA LYS A 201 -6.85 -1.51 -4.79
C LYS A 201 -7.90 -1.25 -5.90
N PRO A 202 -8.70 -0.17 -5.85
CA PRO A 202 -9.77 0.10 -6.81
C PRO A 202 -9.20 0.56 -8.17
N LEU A 203 -8.52 -0.33 -8.87
CA LEU A 203 -7.91 -0.05 -10.17
C LEU A 203 -8.56 -0.88 -11.27
N ARG A 204 -8.77 -0.24 -12.42
CA ARG A 204 -9.11 -0.87 -13.69
C ARG A 204 -7.92 -0.74 -14.62
N VAL A 205 -7.38 -1.86 -15.11
CA VAL A 205 -6.09 -1.92 -15.80
C VAL A 205 -6.26 -2.57 -17.17
N PHE A 206 -5.82 -1.88 -18.22
CA PHE A 206 -5.70 -2.46 -19.56
C PHE A 206 -4.22 -2.65 -19.89
N LEU A 207 -3.82 -3.89 -20.21
CA LEU A 207 -2.47 -4.26 -20.62
C LEU A 207 -2.41 -4.48 -22.11
N GLU A 208 -1.35 -4.02 -22.75
CA GLU A 208 -1.06 -4.30 -24.15
C GLU A 208 0.41 -4.69 -24.31
N ASP A 209 0.67 -5.72 -25.14
CA ASP A 209 2.03 -6.11 -25.53
C ASP A 209 2.03 -6.95 -26.82
N GLY A 210 3.21 -7.13 -27.39
CA GLY A 210 3.45 -7.95 -28.57
C GLY A 210 4.33 -9.16 -28.31
N TYR A 211 4.05 -10.27 -29.03
CA TYR A 211 4.82 -11.53 -28.90
C TYR A 211 6.31 -11.39 -29.27
N ASN A 212 6.66 -10.37 -30.05
CA ASN A 212 8.03 -10.09 -30.50
C ASN A 212 8.67 -8.93 -29.74
N ASP A 213 8.22 -8.66 -28.51
CA ASP A 213 8.81 -7.62 -27.67
C ASP A 213 10.22 -8.02 -27.19
N LEU A 214 10.90 -7.12 -26.49
CA LEU A 214 12.27 -7.28 -26.05
C LEU A 214 12.44 -8.51 -25.14
N ASN A 215 13.50 -9.27 -25.44
CA ASN A 215 14.04 -10.29 -24.54
C ASN A 215 15.54 -10.02 -24.41
N ILE A 216 15.94 -9.35 -23.31
CA ILE A 216 17.31 -8.87 -23.09
C ILE A 216 17.77 -9.12 -21.64
N TYR A 217 18.95 -8.59 -21.26
CA TYR A 217 19.55 -8.80 -19.93
C TYR A 217 18.61 -8.45 -18.75
N ALA A 218 17.62 -7.58 -18.93
CA ALA A 218 16.68 -7.19 -17.88
C ALA A 218 15.51 -8.18 -17.74
N GLY A 219 15.24 -8.98 -18.76
CA GLY A 219 14.15 -9.96 -18.81
C GLY A 219 13.45 -9.97 -20.16
N ASP A 220 12.36 -10.72 -20.22
CA ASP A 220 11.45 -10.85 -21.35
C ASP A 220 10.19 -10.01 -21.07
N TRP A 221 9.93 -8.99 -21.89
CA TRP A 221 8.80 -8.06 -21.70
C TRP A 221 7.47 -8.76 -21.83
N TYR A 222 7.29 -9.56 -22.90
CA TYR A 222 6.02 -10.22 -23.13
C TYR A 222 5.64 -11.19 -22.01
N ILE A 223 6.59 -12.02 -21.55
CA ILE A 223 6.38 -12.92 -20.40
C ILE A 223 6.08 -12.12 -19.12
N SER A 224 6.77 -11.02 -18.91
CA SER A 224 6.56 -10.17 -17.72
C SER A 224 5.19 -9.48 -17.71
N ASN A 225 4.68 -9.05 -18.87
CA ASN A 225 3.33 -8.52 -19.02
C ASN A 225 2.26 -9.62 -18.81
N GLN A 226 2.49 -10.85 -19.29
CA GLN A 226 1.62 -11.99 -18.99
C GLN A 226 1.62 -12.31 -17.49
N LEU A 227 2.78 -12.22 -16.81
CA LEU A 227 2.88 -12.41 -15.36
C LEU A 227 2.10 -11.33 -14.60
N MET A 228 2.13 -10.08 -15.06
CA MET A 228 1.29 -9.00 -14.53
C MET A 228 -0.20 -9.27 -14.72
N LEU A 229 -0.63 -9.70 -15.92
CA LEU A 229 -2.02 -10.10 -16.15
C LEU A 229 -2.45 -11.22 -15.18
N SER A 230 -1.61 -12.25 -15.05
CA SER A 230 -1.85 -13.35 -14.11
C SER A 230 -1.96 -12.86 -12.66
N ALA A 231 -1.11 -11.91 -12.23
CA ALA A 231 -1.13 -11.34 -10.89
C ALA A 231 -2.41 -10.54 -10.63
N LEU A 232 -2.77 -9.65 -11.54
CA LEU A 232 -3.98 -8.82 -11.45
C LEU A 232 -5.25 -9.65 -11.43
N THR A 233 -5.34 -10.66 -12.32
CA THR A 233 -6.48 -11.59 -12.37
C THR A 233 -6.61 -12.40 -11.09
N TRP A 234 -5.49 -12.93 -10.57
CA TRP A 234 -5.46 -13.70 -9.32
C TRP A 234 -5.89 -12.85 -8.12
N SER A 235 -5.51 -11.58 -8.11
CA SER A 235 -5.87 -10.63 -7.05
C SER A 235 -7.26 -10.02 -7.21
N GLY A 236 -8.02 -10.36 -8.28
CA GLY A 236 -9.39 -9.89 -8.45
C GLY A 236 -9.54 -8.46 -8.96
N TYR A 237 -8.48 -7.90 -9.58
CA TYR A 237 -8.60 -6.60 -10.24
C TYR A 237 -9.46 -6.65 -11.49
N GLU A 238 -10.13 -5.57 -11.82
CA GLU A 238 -10.68 -5.39 -13.16
C GLU A 238 -9.53 -5.20 -14.16
N VAL A 239 -9.20 -6.26 -14.90
CA VAL A 239 -8.12 -6.26 -15.88
C VAL A 239 -8.61 -6.78 -17.24
N ASN A 240 -8.15 -6.14 -18.32
CA ASN A 240 -8.28 -6.61 -19.69
C ASN A 240 -6.94 -6.46 -20.41
N HIS A 241 -6.81 -7.11 -21.56
CA HIS A 241 -5.55 -7.07 -22.30
C HIS A 241 -5.76 -7.23 -23.80
N ALA A 242 -4.76 -6.84 -24.57
CA ALA A 242 -4.63 -7.12 -25.99
C ALA A 242 -3.18 -7.58 -26.27
N TRP A 243 -3.05 -8.82 -26.73
CA TRP A 243 -1.77 -9.38 -27.18
C TRP A 243 -1.75 -9.44 -28.69
N GLY A 244 -0.61 -9.08 -29.33
CA GLY A 244 -0.47 -9.07 -30.78
C GLY A 244 0.93 -9.46 -31.26
N GLU A 245 1.16 -9.41 -32.56
CA GLU A 245 2.45 -9.73 -33.18
C GLU A 245 3.48 -8.58 -33.12
N GLY A 246 3.17 -7.50 -32.37
CA GLY A 246 4.03 -6.33 -32.26
C GLY A 246 5.39 -6.63 -31.60
N ALA A 247 6.36 -5.77 -31.91
CA ALA A 247 7.61 -5.66 -31.17
C ALA A 247 7.54 -4.47 -30.20
N HIS A 248 8.68 -4.06 -29.58
CA HIS A 248 8.73 -2.94 -28.63
C HIS A 248 8.45 -1.57 -29.30
N SER A 249 7.21 -1.38 -29.73
CA SER A 249 6.77 -0.20 -30.49
C SER A 249 5.32 0.19 -30.18
N SER A 250 4.90 1.38 -30.65
CA SER A 250 3.51 1.83 -30.51
C SER A 250 2.54 1.23 -31.55
N THR A 251 3.03 0.42 -32.48
CA THR A 251 2.24 -0.01 -33.66
C THR A 251 1.01 -0.81 -33.28
N HIS A 252 1.15 -1.80 -32.39
CA HIS A 252 0.03 -2.61 -31.93
C HIS A 252 -0.91 -1.79 -31.04
N ALA A 253 -0.37 -1.01 -30.09
CA ALA A 253 -1.17 -0.15 -29.23
C ALA A 253 -2.06 0.81 -30.03
N LEU A 254 -1.56 1.38 -31.15
CA LEU A 254 -2.33 2.26 -32.02
C LEU A 254 -3.59 1.57 -32.60
N THR A 255 -3.54 0.28 -32.86
CA THR A 255 -4.68 -0.45 -33.43
C THR A 255 -5.79 -0.75 -32.43
N ILE A 256 -5.46 -0.82 -31.15
CA ILE A 256 -6.41 -1.24 -30.08
C ILE A 256 -6.82 -0.10 -29.12
N ILE A 257 -6.23 1.09 -29.24
CA ILE A 257 -6.39 2.15 -28.23
C ILE A 257 -7.84 2.61 -28.07
N SER A 258 -8.65 2.68 -29.15
CA SER A 258 -10.07 3.03 -29.05
C SER A 258 -10.84 2.04 -28.18
N GLU A 259 -10.61 0.74 -28.38
CA GLU A 259 -11.25 -0.30 -27.59
C GLU A 259 -10.75 -0.30 -26.14
N ALA A 260 -9.45 -0.07 -25.95
CA ALA A 260 -8.86 0.07 -24.60
C ALA A 260 -9.47 1.24 -23.83
N LEU A 261 -9.62 2.40 -24.47
CA LEU A 261 -10.24 3.60 -23.85
C LEU A 261 -11.72 3.36 -23.53
N LYS A 262 -12.50 2.78 -24.45
CA LYS A 262 -13.91 2.42 -24.18
C LYS A 262 -14.02 1.47 -22.99
N TRP A 263 -13.15 0.47 -22.92
CA TRP A 263 -13.15 -0.48 -21.82
C TRP A 263 -12.73 0.17 -20.49
N LEU A 264 -11.72 1.04 -20.48
CA LEU A 264 -11.28 1.74 -19.28
C LEU A 264 -12.38 2.66 -18.72
N TRP A 265 -13.19 3.29 -19.58
CA TRP A 265 -14.26 4.20 -19.21
C TRP A 265 -15.66 3.57 -19.22
N LYS A 266 -15.75 2.23 -19.42
CA LYS A 266 -17.04 1.52 -19.32
C LYS A 266 -17.70 1.83 -17.97
N ASP A 267 -19.01 1.87 -17.96
CA ASP A 267 -19.85 2.11 -16.78
C ASP A 267 -19.66 3.49 -16.11
N TYR A 268 -18.84 4.38 -16.71
CA TYR A 268 -18.72 5.76 -16.19
C TYR A 268 -20.12 6.44 -16.20
N PRO A 269 -20.53 7.14 -15.11
CA PRO A 269 -19.71 7.67 -14.01
C PRO A 269 -19.66 6.76 -12.75
N ASN A 270 -20.04 5.49 -12.83
CA ASN A 270 -19.93 4.58 -11.69
C ASN A 270 -18.46 4.41 -11.27
N PRO A 271 -18.19 4.34 -9.96
CA PRO A 271 -16.83 4.18 -9.46
C PRO A 271 -16.25 2.80 -9.81
N VAL A 272 -14.94 2.73 -9.95
CA VAL A 272 -14.20 1.46 -9.95
C VAL A 272 -14.19 0.92 -8.52
N THR A 273 -14.64 -0.31 -8.32
CA THR A 273 -14.80 -0.90 -7.00
C THR A 273 -13.81 -2.04 -6.77
N ILE A 274 -13.55 -2.32 -5.49
CA ILE A 274 -12.79 -3.51 -5.07
C ILE A 274 -13.79 -4.64 -4.82
N HIS A 275 -13.47 -5.84 -5.34
CA HIS A 275 -14.23 -7.06 -5.09
C HIS A 275 -13.34 -8.06 -4.34
N LEU A 276 -13.28 -7.92 -3.00
CA LEU A 276 -12.45 -8.80 -2.15
C LEU A 276 -12.84 -10.27 -2.24
N GLU A 277 -14.09 -10.58 -2.55
CA GLU A 277 -14.56 -11.95 -2.83
C GLU A 277 -13.85 -12.60 -4.02
N SER A 278 -13.33 -11.81 -4.94
CA SER A 278 -12.54 -12.27 -6.08
C SER A 278 -11.07 -12.45 -5.77
N TYR A 279 -10.61 -11.94 -4.62
CA TYR A 279 -9.22 -12.04 -4.20
C TYR A 279 -8.90 -13.45 -3.71
N LYS A 280 -8.01 -14.14 -4.42
CA LYS A 280 -7.56 -15.51 -4.11
C LYS A 280 -6.42 -15.58 -3.09
N GLY A 281 -6.04 -14.44 -2.50
CA GLY A 281 -5.03 -14.36 -1.45
C GLY A 281 -5.49 -14.98 -0.14
N MET A 282 -4.95 -14.52 0.97
CA MET A 282 -5.36 -15.04 2.28
C MET A 282 -6.81 -14.65 2.59
N GLN A 283 -7.64 -15.63 2.93
CA GLN A 283 -9.05 -15.44 3.27
C GLN A 283 -9.25 -14.81 4.68
N LEU A 284 -8.30 -14.00 5.10
CA LEU A 284 -8.33 -13.27 6.38
C LEU A 284 -9.23 -12.04 6.33
N LEU A 285 -9.39 -11.48 5.13
CA LEU A 285 -10.11 -10.23 4.94
C LEU A 285 -11.62 -10.46 4.86
N LYS A 286 -12.38 -9.62 5.56
CA LYS A 286 -13.83 -9.55 5.39
C LYS A 286 -14.16 -8.65 4.22
N ASN A 287 -15.08 -9.13 3.38
CA ASN A 287 -15.62 -8.34 2.29
C ASN A 287 -16.22 -7.02 2.81
N GLN A 288 -15.94 -5.90 2.13
CA GLN A 288 -16.41 -4.56 2.46
C GLN A 288 -15.97 -4.00 3.83
N GLU A 289 -15.10 -4.70 4.58
CA GLU A 289 -14.52 -4.19 5.82
C GLU A 289 -13.16 -3.53 5.53
N GLY A 290 -13.10 -2.20 5.62
CA GLY A 290 -11.86 -1.41 5.56
C GLY A 290 -11.37 -0.99 6.95
N TRP A 291 -10.29 -0.23 6.99
CA TRP A 291 -9.80 0.42 8.20
C TRP A 291 -10.77 1.53 8.64
N LYS A 292 -11.08 1.56 9.93
CA LYS A 292 -11.88 2.61 10.57
C LYS A 292 -10.99 3.34 11.58
N GLU A 293 -10.92 4.67 11.51
CA GLU A 293 -10.25 5.46 12.53
C GLU A 293 -11.06 5.44 13.82
N VAL A 294 -10.40 5.15 14.94
CA VAL A 294 -10.99 5.20 16.28
C VAL A 294 -10.57 6.51 16.93
N ILE A 295 -11.53 7.42 17.10
CA ILE A 295 -11.29 8.72 17.69
C ILE A 295 -11.13 8.58 19.20
N THR A 296 -9.92 8.74 19.72
CA THR A 296 -9.63 8.54 21.14
C THR A 296 -9.65 9.84 21.96
N GLY A 297 -9.48 10.99 21.34
CA GLY A 297 -9.27 12.27 22.03
C GLY A 297 -7.94 12.36 22.79
N VAL A 298 -7.11 11.30 22.76
CA VAL A 298 -5.77 11.25 23.37
C VAL A 298 -4.72 11.53 22.28
N PRO A 299 -3.81 12.49 22.50
CA PRO A 299 -2.83 12.86 21.47
C PRO A 299 -1.78 11.76 21.32
N TYR A 300 -1.33 11.55 20.12
CA TYR A 300 -0.23 10.71 19.68
C TYR A 300 -0.04 9.39 20.45
N LEU A 301 -0.86 8.40 20.10
CA LEU A 301 -0.78 7.06 20.71
C LEU A 301 0.56 6.39 20.41
N ASP A 302 1.08 5.62 21.38
CA ASP A 302 2.40 5.00 21.30
C ASP A 302 2.37 3.48 21.43
N ARG A 303 1.65 2.93 22.42
CA ARG A 303 1.55 1.49 22.69
C ARG A 303 0.11 1.06 22.89
N ILE A 304 -0.19 -0.17 22.45
CA ILE A 304 -1.50 -0.81 22.66
C ILE A 304 -1.33 -2.24 23.15
N CYS A 305 -2.20 -2.66 24.06
CA CYS A 305 -2.33 -4.06 24.47
C CYS A 305 -3.81 -4.39 24.76
N THR A 306 -4.09 -5.67 24.95
CA THR A 306 -5.44 -6.14 25.31
C THR A 306 -5.37 -7.12 26.48
N ASN A 307 -6.41 -7.13 27.32
CA ASN A 307 -6.56 -8.08 28.42
C ASN A 307 -7.32 -9.35 27.96
N SER A 308 -7.57 -10.30 28.90
CA SER A 308 -8.27 -11.56 28.61
C SER A 308 -9.70 -11.37 28.10
N LYS A 309 -10.33 -10.23 28.38
CA LYS A 309 -11.68 -9.86 27.93
C LYS A 309 -11.71 -9.20 26.55
N GLY A 310 -10.56 -8.95 25.94
CA GLY A 310 -10.46 -8.23 24.69
C GLY A 310 -10.60 -6.71 24.83
N GLU A 311 -10.47 -6.16 26.04
CA GLU A 311 -10.50 -4.71 26.27
C GLU A 311 -9.17 -4.07 25.88
N LEU A 312 -9.23 -3.07 25.01
CA LEU A 312 -8.06 -2.38 24.47
C LEU A 312 -7.53 -1.33 25.46
N HIS A 313 -6.24 -1.41 25.77
CA HIS A 313 -5.54 -0.42 26.58
C HIS A 313 -4.42 0.22 25.78
N PHE A 314 -4.10 1.49 26.06
CA PHE A 314 -3.09 2.23 25.30
C PHE A 314 -2.40 3.33 26.10
N THR A 315 -1.20 3.70 25.64
CA THR A 315 -0.42 4.83 26.13
C THR A 315 -0.32 5.91 25.07
N SER A 316 0.16 7.08 25.48
CA SER A 316 0.46 8.19 24.58
C SER A 316 1.93 8.63 24.78
N ARG A 317 2.55 9.10 23.69
CA ARG A 317 3.87 9.72 23.75
C ARG A 317 3.80 11.13 24.35
N ASP A 318 2.71 11.85 24.08
CA ASP A 318 2.56 13.27 24.37
C ASP A 318 1.65 13.56 25.58
N ALA A 319 1.04 12.51 26.15
CA ALA A 319 0.25 12.60 27.39
C ALA A 319 0.64 11.53 28.39
N ASN A 320 0.59 11.88 29.69
CA ASN A 320 0.84 10.95 30.78
C ASN A 320 -0.42 10.15 31.09
N GLY A 321 -0.29 8.84 31.24
CA GLY A 321 -1.38 7.97 31.65
C GLY A 321 -1.48 6.68 30.84
N ILE A 322 -2.44 5.87 31.23
CA ILE A 322 -2.91 4.70 30.51
C ILE A 322 -4.40 4.85 30.37
N TRP A 323 -4.92 4.59 29.20
CA TRP A 323 -6.34 4.67 28.87
C TRP A 323 -6.82 3.31 28.38
N TRP A 324 -8.13 3.10 28.45
CA TRP A 324 -8.79 1.93 27.87
C TRP A 324 -10.04 2.31 27.11
N LEU A 325 -10.32 1.55 26.08
CA LEU A 325 -11.53 1.67 25.25
C LEU A 325 -12.60 0.76 25.83
N GLY A 326 -13.66 1.36 26.36
CA GLY A 326 -14.83 0.63 26.88
C GLY A 326 -15.63 -0.02 25.76
N THR A 327 -16.43 -1.01 26.11
CA THR A 327 -17.37 -1.67 25.19
C THR A 327 -18.47 -0.74 24.66
N ASP A 328 -18.69 0.38 25.34
CA ASP A 328 -19.57 1.50 24.95
C ASP A 328 -18.89 2.47 23.94
N GLY A 329 -17.64 2.20 23.58
CA GLY A 329 -16.83 3.06 22.71
C GLY A 329 -16.25 4.29 23.40
N GLN A 330 -16.40 4.43 24.72
CA GLN A 330 -15.85 5.54 25.46
C GLN A 330 -14.39 5.29 25.89
N ILE A 331 -13.59 6.35 25.87
CA ILE A 331 -12.21 6.32 26.33
C ILE A 331 -12.18 6.69 27.81
N ASN A 332 -11.62 5.82 28.62
CA ASN A 332 -11.55 5.96 30.06
C ASN A 332 -10.10 5.95 30.56
N PRO A 333 -9.67 6.93 31.38
CA PRO A 333 -8.34 6.90 31.98
C PRO A 333 -8.28 5.91 33.15
N LEU A 334 -7.19 5.17 33.25
CA LEU A 334 -6.84 4.43 34.46
C LEU A 334 -6.26 5.40 35.49
N LYS A 335 -7.08 5.87 36.44
CA LYS A 335 -6.79 7.00 37.37
C LYS A 335 -5.50 6.84 38.18
N GLN A 336 -5.09 5.60 38.48
CA GLN A 336 -3.86 5.31 39.22
C GLN A 336 -2.56 5.49 38.38
N PHE A 337 -2.67 5.59 37.06
CA PHE A 337 -1.54 5.74 36.16
C PHE A 337 -1.45 7.18 35.67
N THR A 338 -0.56 7.97 36.26
CA THR A 338 -0.42 9.41 36.00
C THR A 338 0.94 9.79 35.42
N LYS A 339 1.79 8.81 35.08
CA LYS A 339 3.14 9.00 34.54
C LYS A 339 3.24 8.54 33.09
N SER A 340 4.38 8.73 32.46
CA SER A 340 4.69 8.19 31.13
C SER A 340 5.19 6.75 31.24
N TYR A 341 4.73 5.91 30.33
CA TYR A 341 5.06 4.49 30.25
C TYR A 341 5.58 4.16 28.85
N ASN A 342 6.64 3.34 28.78
CA ASN A 342 7.25 2.95 27.50
C ASN A 342 6.55 1.75 26.87
N GLU A 343 5.94 0.89 27.71
CA GLU A 343 5.27 -0.34 27.29
C GLU A 343 4.27 -0.78 28.34
N ILE A 344 3.23 -1.48 27.92
CA ILE A 344 2.20 -2.08 28.75
C ILE A 344 1.82 -3.47 28.22
N ALA A 345 1.57 -4.42 29.12
CA ALA A 345 1.09 -5.76 28.82
C ALA A 345 0.25 -6.29 29.99
N PHE A 346 -0.51 -7.35 29.79
CA PHE A 346 -1.23 -8.04 30.85
C PHE A 346 -0.58 -9.40 31.13
N ASP A 347 -0.57 -9.83 32.40
CA ASP A 347 -0.27 -11.20 32.78
C ASP A 347 -1.51 -12.11 32.61
N ALA A 348 -1.40 -13.40 33.00
CA ALA A 348 -2.49 -14.36 32.86
C ALA A 348 -3.69 -14.10 33.81
N GLU A 349 -3.48 -13.33 34.88
CA GLU A 349 -4.50 -12.90 35.84
C GLU A 349 -5.09 -11.51 35.56
N ASP A 350 -4.80 -10.92 34.39
CA ASP A 350 -5.17 -9.54 34.01
C ASP A 350 -4.56 -8.45 34.90
N HIS A 351 -3.42 -8.71 35.51
CA HIS A 351 -2.65 -7.64 36.13
C HIS A 351 -1.80 -6.91 35.09
N LEU A 352 -1.75 -5.59 35.19
CA LEU A 352 -0.99 -4.78 34.22
C LEU A 352 0.50 -4.81 34.55
N ILE A 353 1.32 -5.29 33.60
CA ILE A 353 2.78 -5.14 33.59
C ILE A 353 3.10 -3.90 32.78
N PHE A 354 3.97 -3.04 33.28
CA PHE A 354 4.31 -1.80 32.59
C PHE A 354 5.75 -1.36 32.81
N CYS A 355 6.32 -0.73 31.80
CA CYS A 355 7.66 -0.15 31.85
C CYS A 355 7.57 1.32 32.23
N ASN A 356 8.01 1.66 33.43
CA ASN A 356 8.01 3.04 33.94
C ASN A 356 9.20 3.81 33.33
N LYS A 357 8.89 4.87 32.56
CA LYS A 357 9.90 5.67 31.86
C LYS A 357 10.81 6.46 32.81
N SER A 358 10.30 6.90 33.95
CA SER A 358 11.04 7.75 34.90
C SER A 358 12.00 6.97 35.78
N THR A 359 11.65 5.72 36.12
CA THR A 359 12.47 4.90 37.05
C THR A 359 13.30 3.84 36.33
N ASN A 360 13.09 3.64 35.02
CA ASN A 360 13.66 2.53 34.24
C ASN A 360 13.43 1.17 34.94
N SER A 361 12.19 0.93 35.38
CA SER A 361 11.78 -0.30 36.05
C SER A 361 10.61 -0.96 35.35
N ILE A 362 10.55 -2.29 35.41
CA ILE A 362 9.39 -3.07 35.00
C ILE A 362 8.57 -3.37 36.25
N MET A 363 7.31 -3.02 36.21
CA MET A 363 6.40 -3.05 37.37
C MET A 363 5.16 -3.87 37.07
N LEU A 364 4.55 -4.41 38.10
CA LEU A 364 3.25 -5.09 38.06
C LEU A 364 2.27 -4.29 38.92
N SER A 365 1.10 -3.98 38.39
CA SER A 365 0.00 -3.39 39.15
C SER A 365 -0.97 -4.49 39.56
N ASP A 366 -0.90 -4.89 40.81
CA ASP A 366 -1.99 -5.65 41.45
C ASP A 366 -3.12 -4.71 41.91
N LYS A 367 -4.14 -5.25 42.56
CA LYS A 367 -5.34 -4.49 42.95
C LYS A 367 -5.09 -3.35 43.94
N ILE A 368 -3.93 -3.27 44.57
CA ILE A 368 -3.65 -2.33 45.69
C ILE A 368 -2.57 -1.31 45.32
N TRP A 369 -1.36 -1.73 44.97
CA TRP A 369 -0.23 -0.86 44.65
C TRP A 369 0.73 -1.48 43.61
N PRO A 370 1.25 -0.67 42.68
CA PRO A 370 2.28 -1.15 41.75
C PRO A 370 3.54 -1.60 42.53
N ARG A 371 4.04 -2.80 42.20
CA ARG A 371 5.30 -3.32 42.75
C ARG A 371 6.35 -3.44 41.66
N VAL A 372 7.62 -3.21 42.01
CA VAL A 372 8.75 -3.40 41.12
C VAL A 372 9.03 -4.89 40.96
N LEU A 373 9.08 -5.36 39.73
CA LEU A 373 9.52 -6.72 39.35
C LEU A 373 11.01 -6.70 39.00
N ILE A 374 11.43 -5.73 38.21
CA ILE A 374 12.82 -5.54 37.78
C ILE A 374 13.17 -4.08 37.87
N ASP A 375 14.29 -3.77 38.53
CA ASP A 375 14.79 -2.41 38.67
C ASP A 375 16.01 -2.13 37.79
N GLY A 376 16.21 -0.88 37.39
CA GLY A 376 17.37 -0.44 36.62
C GLY A 376 17.39 -0.90 35.15
N ILE A 377 16.30 -1.46 34.62
CA ILE A 377 16.20 -1.91 33.23
C ILE A 377 15.23 -1.03 32.44
N LYS A 378 15.77 -0.35 31.44
CA LYS A 378 14.95 0.37 30.47
C LYS A 378 14.47 -0.59 29.39
N SER A 379 13.16 -0.82 29.33
CA SER A 379 12.49 -1.64 28.33
C SER A 379 11.38 -0.85 27.64
N ASP A 380 11.12 -1.14 26.37
CA ASP A 380 10.03 -0.60 25.59
C ASP A 380 9.30 -1.69 24.76
N ARG A 381 9.51 -2.98 25.15
CA ARG A 381 8.76 -4.14 24.65
C ARG A 381 8.60 -5.20 25.72
N LEU A 382 7.38 -5.68 25.84
CA LEU A 382 7.00 -6.79 26.71
C LEU A 382 6.20 -7.83 25.93
N GLU A 383 6.46 -9.11 26.18
CA GLU A 383 5.63 -10.22 25.73
C GLU A 383 5.36 -11.15 26.90
N SER A 384 4.15 -11.11 27.42
CA SER A 384 3.74 -11.92 28.57
C SER A 384 3.53 -13.38 28.18
N THR A 385 3.75 -14.28 29.13
CA THR A 385 3.41 -15.69 29.05
C THR A 385 2.63 -16.08 30.33
N SER A 386 2.10 -17.29 30.39
CA SER A 386 1.49 -17.81 31.64
C SER A 386 2.47 -17.91 32.80
N GLU A 387 3.79 -18.03 32.55
CA GLU A 387 4.81 -18.27 33.57
C GLU A 387 5.74 -17.08 33.82
N GLY A 388 5.68 -16.03 33.00
CA GLY A 388 6.60 -14.90 33.09
C GLY A 388 6.40 -13.91 31.95
N PHE A 389 7.45 -13.20 31.58
CA PHE A 389 7.44 -12.33 30.41
C PHE A 389 8.83 -12.14 29.83
N TYR A 390 8.87 -12.02 28.49
CA TYR A 390 10.05 -11.55 27.76
C TYR A 390 10.04 -10.02 27.69
N PHE A 391 11.24 -9.41 27.71
CA PHE A 391 11.39 -7.95 27.62
C PHE A 391 12.66 -7.59 26.88
N ASN A 392 12.65 -6.49 26.11
CA ASN A 392 13.87 -5.99 25.49
C ASN A 392 14.67 -5.10 26.45
N MET A 393 15.94 -4.87 26.11
CA MET A 393 16.79 -3.89 26.76
C MET A 393 17.13 -2.79 25.74
N THR A 394 16.47 -1.63 25.86
CA THR A 394 16.44 -0.57 24.85
C THR A 394 17.83 -0.12 24.35
N ASN A 395 18.84 -0.15 25.20
CA ASN A 395 20.19 0.32 24.87
C ASN A 395 21.22 -0.81 24.74
N GLN A 396 20.78 -2.05 24.64
CA GLN A 396 21.65 -3.21 24.58
C GLN A 396 21.15 -4.21 23.54
N ASN A 397 22.09 -4.88 22.85
CA ASN A 397 21.78 -5.95 21.91
C ASN A 397 21.51 -7.26 22.67
N LYS A 398 20.53 -7.22 23.55
CA LYS A 398 20.03 -8.38 24.29
C LYS A 398 18.60 -8.13 24.77
N PHE A 399 17.92 -9.20 25.08
CA PHE A 399 16.62 -9.19 25.74
C PHE A 399 16.63 -10.19 26.89
N GLY A 400 15.62 -10.15 27.75
CA GLY A 400 15.54 -10.99 28.93
C GLY A 400 14.21 -11.71 29.05
N TYR A 401 14.21 -12.76 29.88
CA TYR A 401 13.01 -13.45 30.35
C TYR A 401 12.97 -13.40 31.88
N TYR A 402 11.86 -12.92 32.43
CA TYR A 402 11.58 -12.96 33.88
C TYR A 402 10.56 -14.03 34.18
N ASN A 403 10.89 -14.97 35.08
CA ASN A 403 9.98 -16.02 35.51
C ASN A 403 9.29 -15.64 36.82
N PHE A 404 7.95 -15.63 36.86
CA PHE A 404 7.15 -15.22 38.01
C PHE A 404 7.35 -16.12 39.25
N LYS A 405 7.49 -17.44 39.04
CA LYS A 405 7.64 -18.41 40.12
C LYS A 405 9.02 -18.35 40.79
N THR A 406 10.07 -18.34 39.98
CA THR A 406 11.44 -18.37 40.48
C THR A 406 12.00 -16.97 40.76
N LYS A 407 11.39 -15.93 40.21
CA LYS A 407 11.84 -14.52 40.22
C LYS A 407 13.23 -14.33 39.60
N LYS A 408 13.68 -15.27 38.77
CA LYS A 408 14.97 -15.20 38.08
C LYS A 408 14.83 -14.52 36.73
N ILE A 409 15.92 -13.89 36.30
CA ILE A 409 16.05 -13.26 34.99
C ILE A 409 17.10 -14.05 34.20
N SER A 410 16.77 -14.44 32.98
CA SER A 410 17.69 -14.95 31.96
C SER A 410 17.89 -13.92 30.87
N PHE A 411 19.11 -13.79 30.31
CA PHE A 411 19.41 -12.84 29.25
C PHE A 411 19.91 -13.56 27.99
N PHE A 412 19.50 -13.04 26.82
CA PHE A 412 19.81 -13.61 25.52
C PHE A 412 20.44 -12.54 24.61
N PRO A 413 21.63 -12.81 24.03
CA PRO A 413 22.24 -11.89 23.07
C PRO A 413 21.51 -11.91 21.73
N VAL A 414 21.50 -10.77 21.06
CA VAL A 414 21.00 -10.58 19.71
C VAL A 414 21.95 -9.69 18.90
N THR A 415 21.81 -9.66 17.60
CA THR A 415 22.72 -8.91 16.71
C THR A 415 22.42 -7.40 16.69
N SER A 416 21.18 -7.00 16.96
CA SER A 416 20.75 -5.61 16.99
C SER A 416 19.63 -5.40 18.01
N LYS A 417 19.17 -4.15 18.18
CA LYS A 417 18.07 -3.81 19.09
C LYS A 417 16.80 -4.61 18.75
N VAL A 418 16.15 -5.15 19.77
CA VAL A 418 14.84 -5.80 19.65
C VAL A 418 13.75 -4.74 19.64
N ASN A 419 12.94 -4.72 18.59
CA ASN A 419 11.81 -3.81 18.40
C ASN A 419 10.46 -4.48 18.66
N GLY A 420 10.39 -5.80 18.66
CA GLY A 420 9.17 -6.56 18.91
C GLY A 420 9.47 -8.00 19.28
N ILE A 421 8.55 -8.60 20.00
CA ILE A 421 8.60 -9.98 20.47
C ILE A 421 7.20 -10.56 20.31
N ALA A 422 7.09 -11.79 19.80
CA ALA A 422 5.80 -12.48 19.66
C ALA A 422 5.95 -13.97 19.94
N LEU A 423 5.19 -14.46 20.90
CA LEU A 423 5.13 -15.89 21.23
C LEU A 423 4.26 -16.64 20.21
N ASN A 424 4.70 -17.76 19.68
CA ASN A 424 3.87 -18.58 18.80
C ASN A 424 2.73 -19.27 19.56
N ALA A 425 1.71 -19.75 18.86
CA ALA A 425 0.49 -20.30 19.47
C ALA A 425 0.76 -21.56 20.32
N GLU A 426 1.81 -22.32 20.03
CA GLU A 426 2.20 -23.55 20.76
C GLU A 426 3.11 -23.27 21.95
N HIS A 427 3.54 -22.02 22.18
CA HIS A 427 4.54 -21.61 23.17
C HIS A 427 5.91 -22.32 22.99
N SER A 428 6.19 -22.81 21.79
CA SER A 428 7.42 -23.54 21.46
C SER A 428 8.49 -22.67 20.81
N PHE A 429 8.07 -21.53 20.21
CA PHE A 429 8.94 -20.61 19.50
C PHE A 429 8.62 -19.15 19.81
N LEU A 430 9.69 -18.37 19.92
CA LEU A 430 9.63 -16.91 20.09
C LEU A 430 10.11 -16.23 18.83
N ASN A 431 9.26 -15.41 18.23
CA ASN A 431 9.62 -14.55 17.10
C ASN A 431 10.14 -13.22 17.62
N VAL A 432 11.27 -12.77 17.10
CA VAL A 432 11.96 -11.55 17.53
C VAL A 432 12.18 -10.65 16.33
N MET A 433 11.59 -9.44 16.38
CA MET A 433 11.74 -8.39 15.39
C MET A 433 12.88 -7.47 15.82
N GLN A 434 13.90 -7.35 14.96
CA GLN A 434 15.11 -6.60 15.27
C GLN A 434 15.21 -5.35 14.41
N ASP A 435 15.84 -4.31 14.96
CA ASP A 435 16.11 -3.07 14.25
C ASP A 435 17.07 -3.30 13.07
N ASN A 436 16.89 -2.52 12.01
CA ASN A 436 17.70 -2.61 10.78
C ASN A 436 17.71 -4.01 10.13
N ALA A 437 16.68 -4.82 10.38
CA ALA A 437 16.62 -6.18 9.88
C ALA A 437 15.80 -6.31 8.60
N VAL A 438 16.24 -7.20 7.72
CA VAL A 438 15.49 -7.72 6.56
C VAL A 438 14.76 -9.01 6.90
N PHE A 439 15.12 -9.64 8.04
CA PHE A 439 14.54 -10.87 8.54
C PHE A 439 14.04 -10.70 9.96
N GLY A 440 12.94 -11.37 10.31
CA GLY A 440 12.57 -11.67 11.69
C GLY A 440 13.26 -12.97 12.13
N SER A 441 13.75 -13.01 13.37
CA SER A 441 14.37 -14.21 13.95
C SER A 441 13.33 -15.06 14.67
N SER A 442 13.52 -16.38 14.66
CA SER A 442 12.74 -17.32 15.46
C SER A 442 13.68 -18.15 16.33
N TYR A 443 13.32 -18.33 17.60
CA TYR A 443 14.07 -19.06 18.62
C TYR A 443 13.20 -20.18 19.18
N LYS A 444 13.77 -21.36 19.39
CA LYS A 444 13.14 -22.43 20.17
C LYS A 444 13.13 -22.06 21.65
N ILE A 445 12.00 -22.27 22.32
CA ILE A 445 11.85 -22.06 23.77
C ILE A 445 12.09 -23.40 24.49
N ASN A 446 12.96 -23.39 25.49
CA ASN A 446 13.20 -24.53 26.38
C ASN A 446 12.24 -24.49 27.58
N PRO A 447 12.05 -25.60 28.32
CA PRO A 447 11.11 -25.67 29.46
C PRO A 447 11.37 -24.67 30.60
N ASP A 448 12.59 -24.16 30.71
CA ASP A 448 12.97 -23.11 31.70
C ASP A 448 12.80 -21.68 31.18
N GLY A 449 12.23 -21.50 29.97
CA GLY A 449 12.09 -20.22 29.30
C GLY A 449 13.36 -19.73 28.61
N SER A 450 14.46 -20.48 28.65
CA SER A 450 15.67 -20.18 27.89
C SER A 450 15.46 -20.41 26.40
N LEU A 451 16.27 -19.75 25.56
CA LEU A 451 16.13 -19.76 24.11
C LEU A 451 17.32 -20.43 23.45
N ASP A 452 17.03 -21.18 22.39
CA ASP A 452 18.00 -21.93 21.62
C ASP A 452 17.68 -21.88 20.11
N HIS A 453 18.59 -22.39 19.27
CA HIS A 453 18.41 -22.56 17.83
C HIS A 453 17.84 -21.31 17.11
N GLY A 454 18.31 -20.10 17.47
CA GLY A 454 17.92 -18.86 16.82
C GLY A 454 18.35 -18.81 15.36
N GLN A 455 17.43 -18.45 14.46
CA GLN A 455 17.72 -18.31 13.03
C GLN A 455 16.90 -17.19 12.41
N SER A 456 17.41 -16.61 11.30
CA SER A 456 16.65 -15.70 10.43
C SER A 456 15.57 -16.51 9.72
N TYR A 457 14.31 -16.24 10.05
CA TYR A 457 13.21 -17.11 9.66
C TYR A 457 12.14 -16.42 8.83
N ILE A 458 11.74 -15.20 9.21
CA ILE A 458 10.69 -14.45 8.53
C ILE A 458 11.36 -13.52 7.53
N HIS A 459 11.02 -13.65 6.24
CA HIS A 459 11.60 -12.81 5.17
C HIS A 459 10.63 -11.71 4.80
N TYR A 460 10.89 -10.49 5.26
CA TYR A 460 10.06 -9.32 4.99
C TYR A 460 10.28 -8.74 3.59
N HIS A 461 9.22 -8.17 3.01
CA HIS A 461 9.35 -7.24 1.90
C HIS A 461 9.84 -5.89 2.39
N ILE A 462 10.69 -5.26 1.59
CA ILE A 462 11.32 -3.98 1.91
C ILE A 462 10.78 -2.93 0.95
N PRO A 463 10.28 -1.77 1.43
CA PRO A 463 9.84 -0.71 0.54
C PRO A 463 10.96 -0.25 -0.38
N TYR A 464 10.64 0.07 -1.62
CA TYR A 464 11.61 0.61 -2.57
C TYR A 464 12.34 1.83 -2.00
N GLY A 465 13.67 1.82 -2.13
CA GLY A 465 14.54 2.88 -1.59
C GLY A 465 14.86 2.77 -0.10
N SER A 466 14.23 1.85 0.65
CA SER A 466 14.58 1.52 2.03
C SER A 466 15.66 0.42 2.08
N LYS A 467 16.32 0.31 3.23
CA LYS A 467 17.30 -0.75 3.51
C LYS A 467 16.73 -1.88 4.34
N THR A 468 15.62 -1.64 5.02
CA THR A 468 14.99 -2.56 5.97
C THR A 468 13.48 -2.46 5.90
N ALA A 469 12.77 -3.47 6.42
CA ALA A 469 11.33 -3.46 6.62
C ALA A 469 10.90 -2.69 7.88
N GLU A 470 11.85 -2.34 8.74
CA GLU A 470 11.61 -1.77 10.07
C GLU A 470 10.57 -2.55 10.87
N PRO A 471 10.76 -3.87 11.07
CA PRO A 471 9.79 -4.66 11.80
C PRO A 471 9.73 -4.21 13.25
N ARG A 472 8.51 -4.08 13.78
CA ARG A 472 8.22 -3.58 15.12
C ARG A 472 7.48 -4.63 15.94
N THR A 473 6.27 -4.36 16.40
CA THR A 473 5.46 -5.33 17.14
C THR A 473 4.94 -6.45 16.25
N GLY A 474 4.79 -7.66 16.81
CA GLY A 474 4.13 -8.78 16.17
C GLY A 474 3.04 -9.37 17.05
N VAL A 475 1.96 -9.85 16.45
CA VAL A 475 0.89 -10.60 17.12
C VAL A 475 0.51 -11.85 16.31
N ILE A 476 0.02 -12.87 17.01
CA ILE A 476 -0.29 -14.19 16.44
C ILE A 476 -1.81 -14.41 16.44
N ASP A 477 -2.32 -15.12 15.44
CA ASP A 477 -3.68 -15.64 15.46
C ASP A 477 -3.74 -17.14 15.88
N THR A 478 -4.95 -17.66 15.99
CA THR A 478 -5.18 -19.06 16.37
C THR A 478 -4.67 -20.10 15.37
N SER A 479 -4.35 -19.68 14.15
CA SER A 479 -3.72 -20.50 13.11
C SER A 479 -2.19 -20.38 13.08
N ASN A 480 -1.61 -19.69 14.07
CA ASN A 480 -0.18 -19.41 14.16
C ASN A 480 0.35 -18.54 13.00
N ILE A 481 -0.48 -17.67 12.46
CA ILE A 481 -0.11 -16.66 11.48
C ILE A 481 0.40 -15.44 12.24
N LEU A 482 1.57 -14.93 11.87
CA LEU A 482 2.18 -13.76 12.50
C LEU A 482 1.86 -12.49 11.69
N TYR A 483 1.35 -11.49 12.38
CA TYR A 483 1.10 -10.14 11.86
C TYR A 483 2.18 -9.22 12.42
N THR A 484 3.01 -8.66 11.56
CA THR A 484 4.12 -7.78 11.95
C THR A 484 3.89 -6.35 11.47
N ALA A 485 3.96 -5.39 12.40
CA ALA A 485 3.97 -3.97 12.08
C ALA A 485 5.28 -3.60 11.37
N THR A 486 5.19 -2.97 10.19
CA THR A 486 6.34 -2.60 9.36
C THR A 486 6.13 -1.24 8.69
N ASN A 487 7.16 -0.76 7.98
CA ASN A 487 7.06 0.44 7.16
C ASN A 487 6.30 0.24 5.82
N MET A 488 5.76 -0.96 5.54
CA MET A 488 4.78 -1.24 4.48
C MET A 488 3.37 -1.49 5.00
N GLY A 489 3.07 -1.08 6.25
CA GLY A 489 1.86 -1.47 6.94
C GLY A 489 2.06 -2.77 7.73
N ILE A 490 1.16 -3.72 7.62
CA ILE A 490 1.25 -4.99 8.33
C ILE A 490 1.64 -6.09 7.35
N GLN A 491 2.75 -6.76 7.60
CA GLN A 491 3.16 -7.94 6.86
C GLN A 491 2.72 -9.20 7.60
N VAL A 492 2.00 -10.08 6.91
CA VAL A 492 1.40 -11.29 7.47
C VAL A 492 2.17 -12.49 6.96
N SER A 493 2.84 -13.20 7.87
CA SER A 493 3.62 -14.40 7.55
C SER A 493 2.91 -15.67 8.00
N ASP A 494 3.02 -16.69 7.17
CA ASP A 494 2.60 -18.04 7.54
C ASP A 494 3.57 -18.68 8.55
N GLN A 495 3.24 -19.91 8.98
CA GLN A 495 4.03 -20.69 9.92
C GLN A 495 5.44 -21.08 9.39
N LEU A 496 5.69 -20.89 8.09
CA LEU A 496 6.99 -21.14 7.44
C LEU A 496 7.81 -19.84 7.27
N GLY A 497 7.37 -18.74 7.85
CA GLY A 497 8.05 -17.44 7.78
C GLY A 497 7.92 -16.72 6.44
N ARG A 498 6.99 -17.14 5.56
CA ARG A 498 6.77 -16.55 4.25
C ARG A 498 5.71 -15.46 4.35
N ILE A 499 5.99 -14.26 3.87
CA ILE A 499 4.98 -13.19 3.76
C ILE A 499 4.00 -13.53 2.64
N ASN A 500 2.76 -13.75 3.01
CA ASN A 500 1.68 -14.12 2.10
C ASN A 500 0.72 -12.95 1.84
N LEU A 501 0.64 -11.97 2.77
CA LEU A 501 -0.23 -10.81 2.65
C LEU A 501 0.46 -9.58 3.23
N ILE A 502 0.28 -8.45 2.57
CA ILE A 502 0.65 -7.11 3.03
C ILE A 502 -0.64 -6.30 3.14
N LEU A 503 -0.95 -5.84 4.34
CA LEU A 503 -2.10 -4.98 4.61
C LEU A 503 -1.62 -3.53 4.71
N PRO A 504 -1.86 -2.70 3.69
CA PRO A 504 -1.63 -1.27 3.81
C PRO A 504 -2.48 -0.69 4.94
N VAL A 505 -1.91 0.24 5.70
CA VAL A 505 -2.61 0.94 6.78
C VAL A 505 -2.72 2.43 6.45
N PRO A 506 -3.76 3.13 6.92
CA PRO A 506 -3.82 4.58 6.78
C PRO A 506 -2.58 5.22 7.40
N GLY A 507 -1.91 6.13 6.65
CA GLY A 507 -0.63 6.73 7.08
C GLY A 507 0.62 5.95 6.67
N GLY A 508 0.49 4.79 6.03
CA GLY A 508 1.55 4.08 5.31
C GLY A 508 2.36 3.11 6.16
N PHE A 509 2.68 3.40 7.42
CA PHE A 509 3.44 2.50 8.30
C PHE A 509 2.67 2.14 9.57
N ALA A 510 2.88 0.94 10.09
CA ALA A 510 2.37 0.51 11.37
C ALA A 510 3.45 0.66 12.45
N SER A 511 3.11 1.26 13.59
CA SER A 511 4.03 1.40 14.73
C SER A 511 3.78 0.38 15.83
N ASP A 512 2.52 -0.01 16.03
CA ASP A 512 2.11 -1.02 16.99
C ASP A 512 0.79 -1.66 16.57
N LEU A 513 0.50 -2.90 17.00
CA LEU A 513 -0.74 -3.60 16.67
C LEU A 513 -1.13 -4.64 17.73
N VAL A 514 -2.44 -4.91 17.83
CA VAL A 514 -2.99 -5.94 18.71
C VAL A 514 -4.34 -6.45 18.22
N PHE A 515 -4.65 -7.71 18.49
CA PHE A 515 -6.02 -8.21 18.39
C PHE A 515 -6.80 -7.86 19.65
N ALA A 516 -8.01 -7.32 19.50
CA ALA A 516 -8.91 -6.99 20.61
C ALA A 516 -10.38 -7.24 20.25
N GLY A 517 -11.29 -6.77 21.11
CA GLY A 517 -12.72 -7.08 21.03
C GLY A 517 -13.06 -8.42 21.68
N PRO A 518 -14.36 -8.66 21.99
CA PRO A 518 -14.80 -9.85 22.76
C PRO A 518 -14.42 -11.19 22.11
N GLU A 519 -14.31 -11.20 20.78
CA GLU A 519 -13.94 -12.39 20.00
C GLU A 519 -12.47 -12.36 19.54
N LEU A 520 -11.70 -11.33 19.92
CA LEU A 520 -10.32 -11.10 19.46
C LEU A 520 -10.16 -11.11 17.93
N ASN A 521 -11.18 -10.69 17.20
CA ASN A 521 -11.20 -10.66 15.74
C ASN A 521 -11.11 -9.24 15.15
N GLN A 522 -10.87 -8.25 16.00
CA GLN A 522 -10.63 -6.87 15.63
C GLN A 522 -9.14 -6.58 15.73
N LEU A 523 -8.51 -6.34 14.59
CA LEU A 523 -7.11 -5.93 14.55
C LEU A 523 -7.04 -4.41 14.71
N TYR A 524 -6.42 -3.96 15.79
CA TYR A 524 -6.12 -2.55 16.04
C TYR A 524 -4.68 -2.27 15.66
N VAL A 525 -4.44 -1.10 15.07
CA VAL A 525 -3.11 -0.65 14.65
C VAL A 525 -2.91 0.83 14.98
N ILE A 526 -1.73 1.18 15.47
CA ILE A 526 -1.29 2.56 15.56
C ILE A 526 -0.51 2.92 14.30
N SER A 527 -0.90 4.01 13.65
CA SER A 527 -0.17 4.62 12.54
C SER A 527 -0.18 6.14 12.70
N ASN A 528 0.99 6.76 12.64
CA ASN A 528 1.16 8.21 12.86
C ASN A 528 0.50 8.74 14.16
N GLY A 529 0.54 7.93 15.24
CA GLY A 529 -0.05 8.28 16.52
C GLY A 529 -1.59 8.21 16.57
N LYS A 530 -2.24 7.75 15.51
CA LYS A 530 -3.68 7.51 15.44
C LYS A 530 -3.99 6.03 15.53
N LEU A 531 -5.18 5.71 16.02
CA LEU A 531 -5.68 4.35 16.16
C LEU A 531 -6.63 4.00 15.02
N TYR A 532 -6.38 2.87 14.37
CA TYR A 532 -7.26 2.31 13.36
C TYR A 532 -7.67 0.90 13.74
N MET A 533 -8.87 0.50 13.36
CA MET A 533 -9.43 -0.82 13.61
C MET A 533 -9.94 -1.43 12.31
N ARG A 534 -9.73 -2.74 12.16
CA ARG A 534 -10.30 -3.54 11.09
C ARG A 534 -10.75 -4.90 11.63
N LYS A 535 -11.95 -5.34 11.27
CA LYS A 535 -12.41 -6.68 11.61
C LYS A 535 -11.91 -7.70 10.59
N LEU A 536 -11.34 -8.82 11.07
CA LEU A 536 -10.83 -9.90 10.24
C LEU A 536 -11.67 -11.19 10.38
N ASN A 537 -11.49 -12.14 9.46
CA ASN A 537 -12.09 -13.47 9.50
C ASN A 537 -11.33 -14.47 10.39
N THR A 538 -10.26 -14.02 11.03
CA THR A 538 -9.49 -14.82 11.98
C THR A 538 -9.69 -14.29 13.40
N ARG A 539 -9.18 -15.06 14.36
CA ARG A 539 -9.19 -14.71 15.77
C ARG A 539 -7.75 -14.64 16.29
N GLY A 540 -7.40 -13.51 16.89
CA GLY A 540 -6.13 -13.31 17.56
C GLY A 540 -5.99 -14.25 18.78
N ARG A 541 -4.75 -14.41 19.21
CA ARG A 541 -4.41 -15.19 20.38
C ARG A 541 -3.59 -14.36 21.35
N LEU A 542 -3.94 -14.44 22.62
CA LEU A 542 -3.12 -13.84 23.67
C LEU A 542 -2.03 -14.85 24.09
N SER A 543 -0.82 -14.34 24.23
CA SER A 543 0.34 -15.14 24.66
C SER A 543 0.23 -15.68 26.10
N THR A 544 -0.70 -15.15 26.89
CA THR A 544 -1.03 -15.61 28.25
C THR A 544 -2.04 -16.75 28.30
N GLN A 545 -2.74 -17.07 27.18
CA GLN A 545 -3.65 -18.21 27.09
C GLN A 545 -2.86 -19.54 27.02
N ASP A 546 -3.53 -20.65 27.35
CA ASP A 546 -2.92 -21.98 27.24
C ASP A 546 -2.42 -22.28 25.83
N ALA A 547 -1.30 -23.03 25.68
CA ALA A 547 -0.75 -23.40 24.39
C ALA A 547 -1.80 -24.07 23.49
N LEU A 548 -1.85 -23.65 22.24
CA LEU A 548 -2.78 -24.17 21.23
C LEU A 548 -1.99 -24.78 20.09
N LYS A 549 -2.28 -26.03 19.76
CA LYS A 549 -1.73 -26.67 18.57
C LYS A 549 -2.41 -26.12 17.31
N PRO A 550 -1.71 -25.36 16.47
CA PRO A 550 -2.29 -24.82 15.25
C PRO A 550 -2.49 -25.91 14.19
N PRO A 551 -3.23 -25.62 13.11
CA PRO A 551 -3.25 -26.48 11.93
C PRO A 551 -1.83 -26.74 11.41
N ARG A 552 -1.63 -27.91 10.77
CA ARG A 552 -0.34 -28.21 10.12
C ARG A 552 -0.02 -27.12 9.08
N PRO A 553 1.24 -26.64 9.01
CA PRO A 553 1.64 -25.69 7.98
C PRO A 553 1.30 -26.19 6.57
N GLY A 554 0.69 -25.33 5.76
CA GLY A 554 0.49 -25.57 4.34
C GLY A 554 1.83 -25.55 3.56
N MET A 555 1.89 -26.27 2.43
CA MET A 555 3.04 -26.18 1.50
C MET A 555 2.98 -24.90 0.70
#